data_4e39cc0d22bd13837406240809b59455
#
_entry.id   4e39cc0d22bd13837406240809b59455
#
_cell.length_a   1.000
_cell.length_b   1.000
_cell.length_c   1.000
_cell.angle_alpha   90.00
_cell.angle_beta   90.00
_cell.angle_gamma   90.00
#
_symmetry.space_group_name_H-M   'P 1'
#
loop_
_entity.id
_entity.type
_entity.pdbx_description
1 polymer ?
#
loop_
_entity_poly.entity_id
_entity_poly.type
_entity_poly.pdbx_seq_one_letter_code
_entity_poly.pdbx_strand_id
1 'polypeptide(L)'
;MEKKQKHKRNADDYKSIERLYLQPWLAERIRVANFDLVDHMKQVLISNPAFSAVYGVEMSQLVHLRRNDASLRSLLGVPFVMLSPALPTVEDWRCFVEDNVPTTRAVDELRRLLPTDRDPLTTQAIQHHNRQFLDVVQAVANLSVLAAPLLGVSAELTRYLGSLSAYQLRRALGRIRDLPLFQWRFRSPAFWFEFTSNDLTIEQVAHNIMRTTPFQAGKMDHTANWGDLRLGRDTTETYAAGMMAHGCRASTAASLFRLAPSRTRQMYMAIHDRRSPCGNLPNSQQWFVAKPQHRLHSTVFVWLYRAALNMGANTPQALIATADLYSKLFSGSELLTLDRGCYLTRWMAADNRLAIAPCRECGTHYIVSNNESKIEMRQNFSCPACTHSLAPRNRNRNQKQRHAED
;
A
#
# COMPACT_ATOMS: atom_id res chain seq x y z
N MET A 1 -2.83 -29.24 31.55
CA MET A 1 -2.02 -28.67 30.42
C MET A 1 -2.88 -28.19 29.26
N GLU A 2 -3.97 -28.85 28.88
CA GLU A 2 -4.86 -28.44 27.75
C GLU A 2 -5.53 -27.06 27.88
N LYS A 3 -5.97 -26.66 29.09
CA LYS A 3 -6.58 -25.35 29.32
C LYS A 3 -5.63 -24.16 29.12
N LYS A 4 -4.32 -24.32 29.43
CA LYS A 4 -3.29 -23.29 29.18
C LYS A 4 -2.94 -23.16 27.69
N GLN A 5 -2.98 -24.27 26.93
CA GLN A 5 -2.76 -24.21 25.48
C GLN A 5 -3.94 -23.57 24.74
N LYS A 6 -5.19 -23.84 25.17
CA LYS A 6 -6.39 -23.19 24.60
C LYS A 6 -6.37 -21.67 24.81
N HIS A 7 -5.99 -21.20 26.00
CA HIS A 7 -5.91 -19.76 26.30
C HIS A 7 -4.79 -19.07 25.52
N LYS A 8 -3.66 -19.73 25.28
CA LYS A 8 -2.55 -19.19 24.50
C LYS A 8 -2.90 -19.09 23.01
N ARG A 9 -3.61 -20.08 22.43
CA ARG A 9 -4.12 -20.03 21.05
C ARG A 9 -5.11 -18.88 20.85
N ASN A 10 -6.05 -18.66 21.77
CA ASN A 10 -7.01 -17.55 21.65
C ASN A 10 -6.35 -16.17 21.73
N ALA A 11 -5.30 -15.99 22.51
CA ALA A 11 -4.57 -14.72 22.60
C ALA A 11 -3.75 -14.44 21.33
N ASP A 12 -3.14 -15.46 20.73
CA ASP A 12 -2.39 -15.34 19.47
C ASP A 12 -3.35 -15.10 18.28
N ASP A 13 -4.51 -15.74 18.26
CA ASP A 13 -5.57 -15.52 17.26
C ASP A 13 -6.11 -14.09 17.31
N TYR A 14 -6.32 -13.54 18.51
CA TYR A 14 -6.83 -12.18 18.69
C TYR A 14 -5.83 -11.12 18.21
N LYS A 15 -4.55 -11.26 18.54
CA LYS A 15 -3.47 -10.40 18.02
C LYS A 15 -3.35 -10.47 16.49
N SER A 16 -3.61 -11.64 15.90
CA SER A 16 -3.63 -11.84 14.46
C SER A 16 -4.76 -11.04 13.79
N ILE A 17 -5.95 -10.99 14.41
CA ILE A 17 -7.11 -10.26 13.86
C ILE A 17 -6.90 -8.75 13.90
N GLU A 18 -6.36 -8.20 14.98
CA GLU A 18 -6.08 -6.76 15.08
C GLU A 18 -5.15 -6.25 13.97
N ARG A 19 -4.20 -7.08 13.52
CA ARG A 19 -3.26 -6.74 12.45
C ARG A 19 -3.89 -6.69 11.05
N LEU A 20 -5.13 -7.18 10.89
CA LEU A 20 -5.85 -7.13 9.61
C LEU A 20 -6.41 -5.73 9.32
N TYR A 21 -6.65 -4.94 10.36
CA TYR A 21 -7.23 -3.61 10.24
C TYR A 21 -6.16 -2.55 10.49
N LEU A 22 -6.09 -1.58 9.59
CA LEU A 22 -5.28 -0.41 9.86
C LEU A 22 -6.00 0.44 10.92
N GLN A 23 -5.51 0.36 12.14
CA GLN A 23 -6.09 1.08 13.27
C GLN A 23 -6.12 2.59 13.03
N PRO A 24 -7.19 3.31 13.40
CA PRO A 24 -7.30 4.76 13.16
C PRO A 24 -6.13 5.56 13.71
N TRP A 25 -5.67 5.22 14.92
CA TRP A 25 -4.53 5.89 15.54
C TRP A 25 -3.21 5.65 14.77
N LEU A 26 -3.04 4.46 14.14
CA LEU A 26 -1.86 4.14 13.34
C LEU A 26 -1.91 4.89 12.00
N ALA A 27 -3.09 4.97 11.36
CA ALA A 27 -3.29 5.77 10.16
C ALA A 27 -3.00 7.25 10.42
N GLU A 28 -3.49 7.79 11.56
CA GLU A 28 -3.21 9.16 11.96
C GLU A 28 -1.72 9.38 12.25
N ARG A 29 -1.05 8.43 12.90
CA ARG A 29 0.39 8.50 13.14
C ARG A 29 1.19 8.54 11.83
N ILE A 30 0.81 7.74 10.83
CA ILE A 30 1.41 7.79 9.48
C ILE A 30 1.19 9.17 8.86
N ARG A 31 -0.05 9.69 8.93
CA ARG A 31 -0.41 11.00 8.38
C ARG A 31 0.43 12.12 9.01
N VAL A 32 0.48 12.19 10.33
CA VAL A 32 1.29 13.18 11.06
C VAL A 32 2.75 13.08 10.65
N ALA A 33 3.32 11.87 10.63
CA ALA A 33 4.70 11.67 10.23
C ALA A 33 4.97 12.09 8.77
N ASN A 34 4.02 11.89 7.84
CA ASN A 34 4.17 12.37 6.47
C ASN A 34 4.34 13.90 6.43
N PHE A 35 3.54 14.66 7.20
CA PHE A 35 3.67 16.11 7.28
C PHE A 35 4.98 16.54 7.93
N ASP A 36 5.29 16.00 9.11
CA ASP A 36 6.47 16.39 9.90
C ASP A 36 7.78 16.11 9.14
N LEU A 37 7.89 14.92 8.53
CA LEU A 37 9.09 14.51 7.79
C LEU A 37 9.28 15.30 6.49
N VAL A 38 8.18 15.63 5.79
CA VAL A 38 8.24 16.50 4.60
C VAL A 38 8.60 17.92 4.98
N ASP A 39 8.06 18.45 6.08
CA ASP A 39 8.41 19.79 6.56
C ASP A 39 9.86 19.87 7.00
N HIS A 40 10.37 18.86 7.71
CA HIS A 40 11.79 18.76 8.02
C HIS A 40 12.65 18.75 6.76
N MET A 41 12.33 17.89 5.79
CA MET A 41 13.06 17.82 4.51
C MET A 41 13.08 19.20 3.80
N LYS A 42 11.94 19.91 3.75
CA LYS A 42 11.86 21.25 3.17
C LYS A 42 12.76 22.23 3.91
N GLN A 43 12.77 22.22 5.24
CA GLN A 43 13.60 23.10 6.05
C GLN A 43 15.10 22.86 5.81
N VAL A 44 15.53 21.59 5.79
CA VAL A 44 16.93 21.24 5.51
C VAL A 44 17.33 21.68 4.10
N LEU A 45 16.49 21.46 3.09
CA LEU A 45 16.77 21.87 1.71
C LEU A 45 16.84 23.39 1.51
N ILE A 46 16.08 24.15 2.31
CA ILE A 46 16.13 25.61 2.31
C ILE A 46 17.43 26.11 2.93
N SER A 47 17.83 25.50 4.06
CA SER A 47 19.04 25.89 4.79
C SER A 47 20.31 25.47 4.07
N ASN A 48 20.32 24.27 3.50
CA ASN A 48 21.46 23.75 2.72
C ASN A 48 20.98 22.98 1.47
N PRO A 49 20.92 23.65 0.30
CA PRO A 49 20.49 23.04 -0.96
C PRO A 49 21.27 21.80 -1.39
N ALA A 50 22.50 21.62 -0.91
CA ALA A 50 23.31 20.46 -1.24
C ALA A 50 22.73 19.12 -0.77
N PHE A 51 21.77 19.13 0.18
CA PHE A 51 21.01 17.94 0.56
C PHE A 51 20.01 17.45 -0.51
N SER A 52 19.79 18.19 -1.58
CA SER A 52 18.85 17.81 -2.64
C SER A 52 19.14 16.42 -3.23
N ALA A 53 20.39 16.09 -3.44
CA ALA A 53 20.81 14.78 -3.92
C ALA A 53 20.44 13.65 -2.94
N VAL A 54 20.58 13.89 -1.64
CA VAL A 54 20.28 12.91 -0.59
C VAL A 54 18.79 12.68 -0.45
N TYR A 55 18.00 13.77 -0.41
CA TYR A 55 16.53 13.67 -0.30
C TYR A 55 15.85 13.34 -1.64
N GLY A 56 16.57 13.39 -2.75
CA GLY A 56 16.04 13.07 -4.09
C GLY A 56 15.00 14.07 -4.58
N VAL A 57 15.17 15.35 -4.23
CA VAL A 57 14.30 16.47 -4.65
C VAL A 57 15.16 17.54 -5.30
N GLU A 58 14.86 17.90 -6.54
CA GLU A 58 15.52 19.00 -7.23
C GLU A 58 15.05 20.36 -6.68
N MET A 59 15.90 21.39 -6.82
CA MET A 59 15.57 22.74 -6.36
C MET A 59 14.31 23.31 -7.03
N SER A 60 14.10 23.02 -8.31
CA SER A 60 12.89 23.36 -9.05
C SER A 60 11.63 22.72 -8.44
N GLN A 61 11.74 21.48 -7.99
CA GLN A 61 10.66 20.71 -7.37
C GLN A 61 10.38 21.17 -5.93
N LEU A 62 11.40 21.63 -5.20
CA LEU A 62 11.25 22.16 -3.85
C LEU A 62 10.26 23.33 -3.79
N VAL A 63 10.19 24.17 -4.82
CA VAL A 63 9.22 25.27 -4.92
C VAL A 63 7.79 24.74 -4.83
N HIS A 64 7.50 23.62 -5.50
CA HIS A 64 6.17 22.99 -5.47
C HIS A 64 5.87 22.35 -4.10
N LEU A 65 6.84 21.70 -3.48
CA LEU A 65 6.69 21.16 -2.13
C LEU A 65 6.54 22.24 -1.05
N ARG A 66 7.02 23.45 -1.29
CA ARG A 66 6.87 24.58 -0.36
C ARG A 66 5.45 25.18 -0.37
N ARG A 67 4.73 25.02 -1.47
CA ARG A 67 3.34 25.45 -1.56
C ARG A 67 2.47 24.55 -0.67
N ASN A 68 1.68 25.15 0.17
CA ASN A 68 0.68 24.42 0.98
C ASN A 68 -0.60 24.27 0.15
N ASP A 69 -0.52 23.53 -0.94
CA ASP A 69 -1.62 23.32 -1.87
C ASP A 69 -2.48 22.09 -1.52
N ALA A 70 -3.63 21.98 -2.17
CA ALA A 70 -4.58 20.89 -1.97
C ALA A 70 -3.97 19.53 -2.37
N SER A 71 -3.16 19.49 -3.44
CA SER A 71 -2.51 18.26 -3.92
C SER A 71 -1.52 17.72 -2.89
N LEU A 72 -0.71 18.58 -2.25
CA LEU A 72 0.22 18.15 -1.21
C LEU A 72 -0.52 17.61 0.01
N ARG A 73 -1.56 18.30 0.46
CA ARG A 73 -2.39 17.84 1.59
C ARG A 73 -3.10 16.52 1.28
N SER A 74 -3.66 16.39 0.09
CA SER A 74 -4.30 15.15 -0.36
C SER A 74 -3.29 14.00 -0.39
N LEU A 75 -2.10 14.23 -0.96
CA LEU A 75 -1.04 13.23 -1.02
C LEU A 75 -0.56 12.79 0.37
N LEU A 76 -0.27 13.74 1.28
CA LEU A 76 0.23 13.43 2.62
C LEU A 76 -0.87 12.88 3.54
N GLY A 77 -2.13 13.07 3.20
CA GLY A 77 -3.30 12.62 3.96
C GLY A 77 -3.64 11.14 3.80
N VAL A 78 -3.12 10.45 2.77
CA VAL A 78 -3.41 9.02 2.58
C VAL A 78 -2.72 8.15 3.63
N PRO A 79 -3.26 6.95 3.93
CA PRO A 79 -2.72 6.08 4.97
C PRO A 79 -1.47 5.29 4.54
N PHE A 80 -0.58 5.90 3.77
CA PHE A 80 0.68 5.33 3.31
C PHE A 80 1.83 6.27 3.66
N VAL A 81 3.02 5.71 3.91
CA VAL A 81 4.21 6.54 4.11
C VAL A 81 4.67 7.11 2.76
N MET A 82 4.69 8.44 2.66
CA MET A 82 5.02 9.17 1.42
C MET A 82 6.51 9.39 1.21
N LEU A 83 7.32 8.92 2.14
CA LEU A 83 8.77 8.96 2.07
C LEU A 83 9.30 7.52 1.95
N SER A 84 10.23 7.31 1.03
CA SER A 84 10.89 6.01 0.90
C SER A 84 12.12 5.94 1.81
N PRO A 85 12.47 4.74 2.35
CA PRO A 85 13.72 4.58 3.05
C PRO A 85 14.90 4.85 2.10
N ALA A 86 15.92 5.55 2.60
CA ALA A 86 17.17 5.75 1.89
C ALA A 86 18.02 4.46 1.81
N LEU A 87 17.74 3.51 2.71
CA LEU A 87 18.37 2.19 2.79
C LEU A 87 17.31 1.13 2.43
N PRO A 88 17.18 0.73 1.14
CA PRO A 88 16.05 -0.06 0.65
C PRO A 88 16.19 -1.58 0.86
N THR A 89 17.37 -2.09 1.22
CA THR A 89 17.63 -3.54 1.38
C THR A 89 17.97 -3.93 2.80
N VAL A 90 17.83 -5.21 3.13
CA VAL A 90 18.20 -5.75 4.45
C VAL A 90 19.71 -5.62 4.68
N GLU A 91 20.51 -5.84 3.65
CA GLU A 91 21.96 -5.77 3.67
C GLU A 91 22.44 -4.36 4.07
N ASP A 92 21.74 -3.31 3.60
CA ASP A 92 22.06 -1.92 3.94
C ASP A 92 21.88 -1.64 5.43
N TRP A 93 20.95 -2.32 6.10
CA TRP A 93 20.70 -2.17 7.53
C TRP A 93 21.63 -3.01 8.40
N ARG A 94 22.09 -4.16 7.92
CA ARG A 94 22.94 -5.09 8.67
C ARG A 94 24.23 -4.43 9.13
N CYS A 95 24.87 -3.61 8.30
CA CYS A 95 26.12 -2.93 8.67
C CYS A 95 25.96 -1.96 9.84
N PHE A 96 24.75 -1.50 10.15
CA PHE A 96 24.47 -0.64 11.30
C PHE A 96 23.99 -1.42 12.51
N VAL A 97 23.33 -2.55 12.30
CA VAL A 97 22.74 -3.38 13.37
C VAL A 97 23.72 -4.42 13.91
N GLU A 98 24.44 -5.08 13.01
CA GLU A 98 25.36 -6.19 13.33
C GLU A 98 26.81 -5.70 13.44
N ASP A 99 27.65 -6.48 14.13
CA ASP A 99 29.06 -6.20 14.22
C ASP A 99 29.81 -6.84 13.06
N ASN A 100 30.90 -6.20 12.62
CA ASN A 100 31.81 -6.69 11.61
C ASN A 100 31.16 -6.94 10.22
N VAL A 101 30.03 -6.33 9.95
CA VAL A 101 29.40 -6.34 8.61
C VAL A 101 29.89 -5.11 7.84
N PRO A 102 30.49 -5.29 6.65
CA PRO A 102 30.98 -4.16 5.83
C PRO A 102 29.80 -3.32 5.33
N THR A 103 30.06 -2.05 5.04
CA THR A 103 29.08 -1.17 4.40
C THR A 103 28.78 -1.63 2.98
N THR A 104 27.54 -1.40 2.55
CA THR A 104 27.15 -1.67 1.17
C THR A 104 27.51 -0.50 0.27
N ARG A 105 27.58 -0.74 -1.03
CA ARG A 105 27.77 0.31 -2.02
C ARG A 105 26.71 1.42 -1.90
N ALA A 106 25.46 1.06 -1.62
CA ALA A 106 24.36 2.02 -1.44
C ALA A 106 24.60 2.95 -0.25
N VAL A 107 25.08 2.41 0.87
CA VAL A 107 25.44 3.20 2.06
C VAL A 107 26.61 4.14 1.75
N ASP A 108 27.63 3.66 1.05
CA ASP A 108 28.80 4.48 0.70
C ASP A 108 28.45 5.58 -0.30
N GLU A 109 27.59 5.29 -1.28
CA GLU A 109 27.06 6.30 -2.22
C GLU A 109 26.25 7.37 -1.48
N LEU A 110 25.36 6.96 -0.56
CA LEU A 110 24.57 7.89 0.23
C LEU A 110 25.45 8.80 1.10
N ARG A 111 26.51 8.25 1.70
CA ARG A 111 27.51 9.05 2.45
C ARG A 111 28.26 10.06 1.59
N ARG A 112 28.60 9.70 0.35
CA ARG A 112 29.25 10.60 -0.61
C ARG A 112 28.38 11.77 -1.05
N LEU A 113 27.05 11.58 -1.04
CA LEU A 113 26.07 12.62 -1.36
C LEU A 113 25.89 13.63 -0.23
N LEU A 114 26.36 13.33 1.00
CA LEU A 114 26.26 14.26 2.11
C LEU A 114 27.13 15.48 1.91
N PRO A 115 26.62 16.68 2.15
CA PRO A 115 27.43 17.90 2.16
C PRO A 115 28.59 17.82 3.17
N THR A 116 29.73 18.35 2.81
CA THR A 116 30.91 18.42 3.70
C THR A 116 30.73 19.44 4.81
N ASP A 117 30.10 20.57 4.50
CA ASP A 117 29.78 21.62 5.45
C ASP A 117 28.34 21.41 5.99
N ARG A 118 28.25 21.01 7.25
CA ARG A 118 26.98 20.68 7.92
C ARG A 118 26.91 21.37 9.28
N ASP A 119 25.89 22.19 9.42
CA ASP A 119 25.57 22.81 10.70
C ASP A 119 25.19 21.74 11.75
N PRO A 120 25.71 21.85 13.00
CA PRO A 120 25.37 20.95 14.10
C PRO A 120 23.83 20.83 14.36
N LEU A 121 23.09 21.93 14.22
CA LEU A 121 21.63 21.93 14.40
C LEU A 121 20.93 21.10 13.33
N THR A 122 21.37 21.21 12.08
CA THR A 122 20.87 20.36 10.98
C THR A 122 21.15 18.89 11.25
N THR A 123 22.35 18.55 11.75
CA THR A 123 22.68 17.17 12.14
C THR A 123 21.79 16.64 13.25
N GLN A 124 21.52 17.41 14.30
CA GLN A 124 20.58 17.03 15.36
C GLN A 124 19.15 16.85 14.86
N ALA A 125 18.71 17.75 13.99
CA ALA A 125 17.38 17.66 13.37
C ALA A 125 17.25 16.37 12.54
N ILE A 126 18.24 16.01 11.72
CA ILE A 126 18.28 14.76 10.97
C ILE A 126 18.19 13.55 11.92
N GLN A 127 18.97 13.54 13.00
CA GLN A 127 18.93 12.44 13.99
C GLN A 127 17.56 12.31 14.66
N HIS A 128 16.92 13.44 14.99
CA HIS A 128 15.58 13.45 15.58
C HIS A 128 14.56 12.84 14.61
N HIS A 129 14.52 13.31 13.37
CA HIS A 129 13.57 12.84 12.38
C HIS A 129 13.86 11.42 11.87
N ASN A 130 15.12 10.98 11.86
CA ASN A 130 15.46 9.57 11.66
C ASN A 130 14.82 8.67 12.72
N ARG A 131 14.83 9.08 13.98
CA ARG A 131 14.16 8.33 15.07
C ARG A 131 12.66 8.29 14.86
N GLN A 132 12.04 9.43 14.57
CA GLN A 132 10.60 9.51 14.26
C GLN A 132 10.21 8.60 13.09
N PHE A 133 10.98 8.62 12.01
CA PHE A 133 10.76 7.75 10.86
C PHE A 133 10.82 6.26 11.24
N LEU A 134 11.85 5.85 11.99
CA LEU A 134 11.99 4.44 12.42
C LEU A 134 10.90 4.02 13.39
N ASP A 135 10.44 4.88 14.26
CA ASP A 135 9.33 4.60 15.18
C ASP A 135 8.02 4.32 14.40
N VAL A 136 7.78 5.06 13.30
CA VAL A 136 6.63 4.79 12.41
C VAL A 136 6.83 3.48 11.67
N VAL A 137 8.01 3.24 11.10
CA VAL A 137 8.34 2.01 10.38
C VAL A 137 8.11 0.78 11.27
N GLN A 138 8.63 0.81 12.51
CA GLN A 138 8.43 -0.29 13.46
C GLN A 138 6.96 -0.49 13.85
N ALA A 139 6.25 0.59 14.15
CA ALA A 139 4.84 0.48 14.50
C ALA A 139 4.04 -0.18 13.36
N VAL A 140 4.24 0.26 12.12
CA VAL A 140 3.57 -0.30 10.94
C VAL A 140 3.98 -1.75 10.71
N ALA A 141 5.30 -2.07 10.76
CA ALA A 141 5.81 -3.42 10.53
C ALA A 141 5.26 -4.45 11.53
N ASN A 142 5.05 -4.06 12.78
CA ASN A 142 4.56 -4.95 13.82
C ASN A 142 3.04 -5.04 13.91
N LEU A 143 2.32 -4.03 13.46
CA LEU A 143 0.87 -3.91 13.70
C LEU A 143 0.01 -4.09 12.44
N SER A 144 0.60 -4.27 11.26
CA SER A 144 -0.17 -4.49 10.03
C SER A 144 0.38 -5.63 9.19
N VAL A 145 -0.50 -6.48 8.67
CA VAL A 145 -0.14 -7.48 7.65
C VAL A 145 0.09 -6.83 6.28
N LEU A 146 -0.31 -5.57 6.11
CA LEU A 146 -0.06 -4.77 4.90
C LEU A 146 1.11 -3.77 5.10
N ALA A 147 2.02 -4.06 6.03
CA ALA A 147 3.11 -3.16 6.35
C ALA A 147 4.02 -2.87 5.14
N ALA A 148 4.32 -3.86 4.30
CA ALA A 148 5.17 -3.67 3.13
C ALA A 148 4.62 -2.61 2.15
N PRO A 149 3.37 -2.68 1.68
CA PRO A 149 2.79 -1.62 0.85
C PRO A 149 2.63 -0.28 1.59
N LEU A 150 2.24 -0.28 2.87
CA LEU A 150 2.13 0.94 3.67
C LEU A 150 3.44 1.71 3.75
N LEU A 151 4.56 1.01 3.91
CA LEU A 151 5.91 1.58 4.00
C LEU A 151 6.57 1.80 2.63
N GLY A 152 6.05 1.17 1.57
CA GLY A 152 6.66 1.21 0.23
C GLY A 152 7.98 0.43 0.12
N VAL A 153 8.14 -0.65 0.88
CA VAL A 153 9.33 -1.49 0.92
C VAL A 153 9.02 -2.96 0.61
N SER A 154 10.07 -3.79 0.50
CA SER A 154 9.89 -5.23 0.34
C SER A 154 9.34 -5.89 1.61
N ALA A 155 8.67 -7.04 1.47
CA ALA A 155 8.22 -7.84 2.61
C ALA A 155 9.40 -8.33 3.47
N GLU A 156 10.56 -8.57 2.85
CA GLU A 156 11.77 -8.99 3.52
C GLU A 156 12.31 -7.89 4.45
N LEU A 157 12.48 -6.67 3.93
CA LEU A 157 12.91 -5.53 4.73
C LEU A 157 11.91 -5.22 5.85
N THR A 158 10.61 -5.29 5.55
CA THR A 158 9.56 -5.09 6.55
C THR A 158 9.70 -6.06 7.73
N ARG A 159 9.87 -7.36 7.43
CA ARG A 159 10.06 -8.40 8.47
C ARG A 159 11.34 -8.18 9.27
N TYR A 160 12.43 -7.84 8.58
CA TYR A 160 13.70 -7.55 9.23
C TYR A 160 13.59 -6.37 10.21
N LEU A 161 13.10 -5.22 9.76
CA LEU A 161 12.94 -4.03 10.62
C LEU A 161 11.95 -4.26 11.77
N GLY A 162 10.88 -5.03 11.53
CA GLY A 162 9.93 -5.40 12.57
C GLY A 162 10.51 -6.37 13.61
N SER A 163 11.53 -7.17 13.26
CA SER A 163 12.19 -8.12 14.18
C SER A 163 13.26 -7.47 15.07
N LEU A 164 13.71 -6.25 14.72
CA LEU A 164 14.75 -5.58 15.49
C LEU A 164 14.25 -5.14 16.87
N SER A 165 15.02 -5.44 17.88
CA SER A 165 14.77 -4.95 19.24
C SER A 165 15.04 -3.43 19.36
N ALA A 166 14.42 -2.78 20.35
CA ALA A 166 14.67 -1.37 20.64
C ALA A 166 16.15 -1.06 20.91
N TYR A 167 16.90 -2.03 21.44
CA TYR A 167 18.35 -1.89 21.64
C TYR A 167 19.09 -1.86 20.28
N GLN A 168 18.79 -2.81 19.38
CA GLN A 168 19.41 -2.89 18.06
C GLN A 168 19.13 -1.63 17.25
N LEU A 169 17.92 -1.10 17.30
CA LEU A 169 17.58 0.14 16.61
C LEU A 169 18.30 1.38 17.18
N ARG A 170 18.38 1.49 18.50
CA ARG A 170 19.15 2.58 19.11
C ARG A 170 20.63 2.52 18.74
N ARG A 171 21.18 1.32 18.69
CA ARG A 171 22.54 1.08 18.24
C ARG A 171 22.74 1.46 16.78
N ALA A 172 21.83 1.04 15.90
CA ALA A 172 21.84 1.40 14.50
C ALA A 172 21.78 2.92 14.31
N LEU A 173 20.87 3.61 15.00
CA LEU A 173 20.78 5.09 14.97
C LEU A 173 22.07 5.77 15.41
N GLY A 174 22.75 5.25 16.43
CA GLY A 174 24.05 5.76 16.89
C GLY A 174 25.17 5.60 15.84
N ARG A 175 25.10 4.58 14.98
CA ARG A 175 26.06 4.33 13.89
C ARG A 175 25.71 5.08 12.61
N ILE A 176 24.42 5.27 12.33
CA ILE A 176 23.90 6.01 11.18
C ILE A 176 24.23 7.50 11.33
N ARG A 177 24.15 8.02 12.56
CA ARG A 177 24.42 9.43 12.91
C ARG A 177 23.58 10.40 12.06
N ASP A 178 24.24 11.15 11.19
CA ASP A 178 23.76 12.26 10.39
C ASP A 178 23.29 11.88 8.98
N LEU A 179 23.28 10.59 8.66
CA LEU A 179 22.80 10.07 7.40
C LEU A 179 21.26 10.09 7.38
N PRO A 180 20.57 10.86 6.50
CA PRO A 180 19.12 10.85 6.40
C PRO A 180 18.61 9.47 6.00
N LEU A 181 17.66 8.92 6.78
CA LEU A 181 17.10 7.57 6.55
C LEU A 181 15.93 7.55 5.57
N PHE A 182 15.44 8.70 5.18
CA PHE A 182 14.30 8.82 4.28
C PHE A 182 14.55 9.86 3.19
N GLN A 183 13.86 9.67 2.07
CA GLN A 183 13.95 10.51 0.89
C GLN A 183 12.57 10.64 0.23
N TRP A 184 12.41 11.62 -0.65
CA TRP A 184 11.19 11.80 -1.41
C TRP A 184 10.92 10.57 -2.30
N ARG A 185 9.71 10.03 -2.21
CA ARG A 185 9.35 8.78 -2.87
C ARG A 185 9.06 8.95 -4.36
N PHE A 186 8.49 10.08 -4.76
CA PHE A 186 7.93 10.27 -6.10
C PHE A 186 8.85 11.10 -6.99
N ARG A 187 9.75 10.43 -7.73
CA ARG A 187 10.80 11.10 -8.51
C ARG A 187 10.48 11.24 -10.00
N SER A 188 9.36 10.66 -10.49
CA SER A 188 9.09 10.66 -11.94
C SER A 188 8.64 12.02 -12.44
N PRO A 189 9.06 12.42 -13.67
CA PRO A 189 8.57 13.65 -14.29
C PRO A 189 7.04 13.67 -14.43
N ALA A 190 6.40 12.53 -14.72
CA ALA A 190 4.95 12.43 -14.82
C ALA A 190 4.25 12.75 -13.49
N PHE A 191 4.79 12.26 -12.35
CA PHE A 191 4.26 12.63 -11.02
C PHE A 191 4.33 14.14 -10.80
N TRP A 192 5.47 14.76 -11.08
CA TRP A 192 5.64 16.19 -10.86
C TRP A 192 4.72 17.02 -11.76
N PHE A 193 4.50 16.59 -13.00
CA PHE A 193 3.55 17.23 -13.91
C PHE A 193 2.12 17.19 -13.34
N GLU A 194 1.64 16.01 -12.93
CA GLU A 194 0.31 15.83 -12.31
C GLU A 194 0.19 16.63 -11.01
N PHE A 195 1.22 16.58 -10.17
CA PHE A 195 1.24 17.28 -8.89
C PHE A 195 1.20 18.81 -9.03
N THR A 196 1.94 19.37 -10.00
CA THR A 196 2.00 20.82 -10.22
C THR A 196 0.76 21.38 -10.92
N SER A 197 0.03 20.56 -11.67
CA SER A 197 -1.22 20.93 -12.32
C SER A 197 -2.40 21.03 -11.35
N ASN A 198 -2.24 20.66 -10.09
CA ASN A 198 -3.29 20.49 -9.06
C ASN A 198 -4.42 19.53 -9.47
N ASP A 199 -4.14 18.63 -10.41
CA ASP A 199 -5.09 17.65 -10.95
C ASP A 199 -4.85 16.24 -10.37
N LEU A 200 -4.08 16.13 -9.28
CA LEU A 200 -3.71 14.85 -8.68
C LEU A 200 -4.93 14.15 -8.08
N THR A 201 -5.47 13.19 -8.81
CA THR A 201 -6.60 12.38 -8.35
C THR A 201 -6.13 11.26 -7.41
N ILE A 202 -7.05 10.69 -6.62
CA ILE A 202 -6.73 9.56 -5.74
C ILE A 202 -6.26 8.33 -6.53
N GLU A 203 -6.75 8.14 -7.75
CA GLU A 203 -6.33 7.08 -8.66
C GLU A 203 -4.87 7.27 -9.12
N GLN A 204 -4.46 8.51 -9.38
CA GLN A 204 -3.07 8.83 -9.72
C GLN A 204 -2.16 8.68 -8.50
N VAL A 205 -2.62 9.06 -7.31
CA VAL A 205 -1.91 8.80 -6.04
C VAL A 205 -1.72 7.29 -5.86
N ALA A 206 -2.77 6.50 -6.00
CA ALA A 206 -2.70 5.04 -5.88
C ALA A 206 -1.73 4.41 -6.90
N HIS A 207 -1.75 4.88 -8.16
CA HIS A 207 -0.79 4.46 -9.18
C HIS A 207 0.65 4.76 -8.77
N ASN A 208 0.94 5.98 -8.32
CA ASN A 208 2.29 6.38 -7.93
C ASN A 208 2.79 5.61 -6.69
N ILE A 209 1.90 5.30 -5.74
CA ILE A 209 2.21 4.45 -4.58
C ILE A 209 2.60 3.03 -5.05
N MET A 210 1.80 2.40 -5.92
CA MET A 210 2.13 1.08 -6.47
C MET A 210 3.45 1.09 -7.25
N ARG A 211 3.66 2.11 -8.09
CA ARG A 211 4.85 2.26 -8.92
C ARG A 211 6.13 2.32 -8.11
N THR A 212 6.10 2.98 -6.97
CA THR A 212 7.25 3.19 -6.09
C THR A 212 7.43 2.11 -5.02
N THR A 213 6.50 1.15 -4.94
CA THR A 213 6.63 -0.02 -4.06
C THR A 213 7.26 -1.18 -4.83
N PRO A 214 8.23 -1.89 -4.25
CA PRO A 214 8.79 -3.09 -4.88
C PRO A 214 7.70 -4.10 -5.23
N PHE A 215 7.76 -4.63 -6.46
CA PHE A 215 6.77 -5.61 -6.90
C PHE A 215 6.88 -6.90 -6.08
N GLN A 216 5.77 -7.30 -5.49
CA GLN A 216 5.67 -8.53 -4.73
C GLN A 216 5.41 -9.71 -5.68
N ALA A 217 6.48 -10.41 -6.08
CA ALA A 217 6.35 -11.64 -6.85
C ALA A 217 5.74 -12.76 -5.98
N GLY A 218 5.24 -13.82 -6.60
CA GLY A 218 4.71 -15.00 -5.91
C GLY A 218 3.36 -15.48 -6.46
N LYS A 219 2.94 -16.65 -6.03
CA LYS A 219 1.63 -17.22 -6.38
C LYS A 219 0.51 -16.42 -5.72
N MET A 220 -0.62 -16.38 -6.40
CA MET A 220 -1.87 -15.92 -5.81
C MET A 220 -2.60 -17.14 -5.26
N ASP A 221 -2.30 -17.51 -4.03
CA ASP A 221 -3.04 -18.59 -3.39
C ASP A 221 -4.43 -18.08 -3.01
N HIS A 222 -5.44 -18.82 -3.42
CA HIS A 222 -6.81 -18.60 -2.99
C HIS A 222 -7.41 -19.93 -2.63
N THR A 223 -7.60 -20.18 -1.37
CA THR A 223 -8.17 -21.42 -0.88
C THR A 223 -9.64 -21.48 -1.29
N ALA A 224 -9.96 -22.35 -2.26
CA ALA A 224 -11.32 -22.48 -2.78
C ALA A 224 -12.30 -23.01 -1.73
N ASN A 225 -11.80 -23.78 -0.78
CA ASN A 225 -12.55 -24.38 0.31
C ASN A 225 -11.92 -23.98 1.65
N TRP A 226 -12.49 -22.98 2.29
CA TRP A 226 -11.92 -22.45 3.53
C TRP A 226 -12.10 -23.39 4.74
N GLY A 227 -12.92 -24.43 4.60
CA GLY A 227 -12.95 -25.52 5.59
C GLY A 227 -11.61 -26.22 5.76
N ASP A 228 -10.76 -26.19 4.70
CA ASP A 228 -9.44 -26.80 4.73
C ASP A 228 -8.43 -25.99 5.59
N LEU A 229 -8.73 -24.73 5.89
CA LEU A 229 -7.93 -23.91 6.82
C LEU A 229 -8.02 -24.38 8.27
N ARG A 230 -8.93 -25.30 8.59
CA ARG A 230 -9.16 -25.86 9.94
C ARG A 230 -9.28 -24.80 11.02
N LEU A 231 -9.99 -23.71 10.71
CA LEU A 231 -10.25 -22.63 11.64
C LEU A 231 -11.21 -23.09 12.74
N GLY A 232 -10.99 -22.63 13.95
CA GLY A 232 -11.99 -22.77 15.03
C GLY A 232 -13.29 -22.05 14.68
N ARG A 233 -14.40 -22.47 15.30
CA ARG A 233 -15.72 -21.88 15.00
C ARG A 233 -15.75 -20.38 15.22
N ASP A 234 -15.22 -19.91 16.36
CA ASP A 234 -15.21 -18.49 16.73
C ASP A 234 -14.39 -17.66 15.74
N THR A 235 -13.22 -18.17 15.31
CA THR A 235 -12.38 -17.55 14.28
C THR A 235 -13.09 -17.50 12.93
N THR A 236 -13.79 -18.57 12.56
CA THR A 236 -14.58 -18.64 11.32
C THR A 236 -15.70 -17.59 11.31
N GLU A 237 -16.47 -17.49 12.39
CA GLU A 237 -17.52 -16.47 12.52
C GLU A 237 -16.94 -15.05 12.54
N THR A 238 -15.80 -14.83 13.18
CA THR A 238 -15.11 -13.53 13.19
C THR A 238 -14.64 -13.10 11.79
N TYR A 239 -14.05 -14.01 11.01
CA TYR A 239 -13.67 -13.69 9.63
C TYR A 239 -14.89 -13.48 8.74
N ALA A 240 -15.95 -14.27 8.89
CA ALA A 240 -17.19 -14.06 8.16
C ALA A 240 -17.80 -12.68 8.47
N ALA A 241 -17.82 -12.29 9.76
CA ALA A 241 -18.25 -10.96 10.19
C ALA A 241 -17.37 -9.85 9.61
N GLY A 242 -16.04 -10.00 9.67
CA GLY A 242 -15.11 -9.04 9.08
C GLY A 242 -15.30 -8.85 7.58
N MET A 243 -15.52 -9.94 6.84
CA MET A 243 -15.83 -9.84 5.40
C MET A 243 -17.17 -9.15 5.16
N MET A 244 -18.20 -9.48 5.92
CA MET A 244 -19.51 -8.84 5.79
C MET A 244 -19.44 -7.35 6.14
N ALA A 245 -18.67 -6.95 7.14
CA ALA A 245 -18.46 -5.54 7.50
C ALA A 245 -17.87 -4.73 6.33
N HIS A 246 -17.07 -5.37 5.46
CA HIS A 246 -16.55 -4.79 4.22
C HIS A 246 -17.44 -5.02 2.98
N GLY A 247 -18.72 -5.30 3.18
CA GLY A 247 -19.72 -5.39 2.11
C GLY A 247 -19.81 -6.74 1.39
N CYS A 248 -19.17 -7.80 1.92
CA CYS A 248 -19.41 -9.16 1.43
C CYS A 248 -20.84 -9.60 1.75
N ARG A 249 -21.54 -10.22 0.80
CA ARG A 249 -22.90 -10.69 1.02
C ARG A 249 -22.95 -11.85 2.01
N ALA A 250 -24.05 -11.95 2.76
CA ALA A 250 -24.29 -13.07 3.68
C ALA A 250 -24.23 -14.44 2.97
N SER A 251 -24.74 -14.52 1.74
CA SER A 251 -24.70 -15.75 0.92
C SER A 251 -23.28 -16.15 0.52
N THR A 252 -22.43 -15.17 0.17
CA THR A 252 -21.02 -15.40 -0.14
C THR A 252 -20.27 -15.88 1.11
N ALA A 253 -20.46 -15.21 2.24
CA ALA A 253 -19.83 -15.61 3.49
C ALA A 253 -20.31 -17.02 3.95
N ALA A 254 -21.61 -17.32 3.83
CA ALA A 254 -22.16 -18.65 4.11
C ALA A 254 -21.47 -19.75 3.29
N SER A 255 -21.33 -19.52 1.98
CA SER A 255 -20.70 -20.48 1.07
C SER A 255 -19.21 -20.68 1.36
N LEU A 256 -18.47 -19.57 1.57
CA LEU A 256 -17.02 -19.60 1.79
C LEU A 256 -16.65 -20.26 3.13
N PHE A 257 -17.36 -19.94 4.18
CA PHE A 257 -17.07 -20.42 5.55
C PHE A 257 -17.89 -21.64 5.95
N ARG A 258 -18.77 -22.16 5.10
CA ARG A 258 -19.70 -23.26 5.40
C ARG A 258 -20.55 -23.00 6.64
N LEU A 259 -20.96 -21.75 6.82
CA LEU A 259 -21.86 -21.35 7.89
C LEU A 259 -23.32 -21.50 7.45
N ALA A 260 -24.20 -21.73 8.44
CA ALA A 260 -25.64 -21.79 8.17
C ALA A 260 -26.13 -20.44 7.56
N PRO A 261 -26.91 -20.45 6.46
CA PRO A 261 -27.38 -19.22 5.83
C PRO A 261 -28.24 -18.34 6.74
N SER A 262 -28.96 -18.93 7.70
CA SER A 262 -29.70 -18.20 8.72
C SER A 262 -28.77 -17.41 9.63
N ARG A 263 -27.66 -18.03 10.06
CA ARG A 263 -26.66 -17.40 10.93
C ARG A 263 -25.99 -16.22 10.23
N THR A 264 -25.52 -16.38 8.98
CA THR A 264 -24.87 -15.29 8.25
C THR A 264 -25.81 -14.14 7.94
N ARG A 265 -27.11 -14.41 7.69
CA ARG A 265 -28.13 -13.35 7.53
C ARG A 265 -28.35 -12.57 8.83
N GLN A 266 -28.40 -13.25 9.98
CA GLN A 266 -28.48 -12.60 11.30
C GLN A 266 -27.25 -11.72 11.56
N MET A 267 -26.05 -12.24 11.30
CA MET A 267 -24.79 -11.48 11.44
C MET A 267 -24.79 -10.25 10.53
N TYR A 268 -25.19 -10.39 9.27
CA TYR A 268 -25.26 -9.28 8.31
C TYR A 268 -26.24 -8.19 8.80
N MET A 269 -27.42 -8.59 9.28
CA MET A 269 -28.41 -7.68 9.85
C MET A 269 -27.87 -6.96 11.08
N ALA A 270 -27.15 -7.66 11.96
CA ALA A 270 -26.55 -7.06 13.15
C ALA A 270 -25.43 -6.04 12.81
N ILE A 271 -24.69 -6.25 11.70
CA ILE A 271 -23.60 -5.36 11.27
C ILE A 271 -24.13 -4.13 10.55
N HIS A 272 -25.13 -4.28 9.68
CA HIS A 272 -25.55 -3.24 8.74
C HIS A 272 -26.94 -2.67 8.99
N ASP A 273 -27.68 -3.20 9.97
CA ASP A 273 -29.09 -2.86 10.25
C ASP A 273 -30.01 -2.95 9.02
N ARG A 274 -29.65 -3.81 8.07
CA ARG A 274 -30.41 -4.08 6.85
C ARG A 274 -30.19 -5.50 6.33
N ARG A 275 -31.10 -5.97 5.46
CA ARG A 275 -30.95 -7.28 4.83
C ARG A 275 -29.77 -7.29 3.85
N SER A 276 -29.09 -8.43 3.75
CA SER A 276 -28.03 -8.64 2.76
C SER A 276 -28.57 -8.48 1.34
N PRO A 277 -27.84 -7.83 0.42
CA PRO A 277 -28.23 -7.73 -0.98
C PRO A 277 -28.49 -9.09 -1.60
N CYS A 278 -29.56 -9.18 -2.39
CA CYS A 278 -29.94 -10.36 -3.17
C CYS A 278 -29.54 -10.15 -4.65
N GLY A 279 -29.67 -11.20 -5.46
CA GLY A 279 -29.42 -11.18 -6.90
C GLY A 279 -28.12 -11.88 -7.32
N ASN A 280 -27.89 -11.95 -8.62
CA ASN A 280 -26.72 -12.61 -9.18
C ASN A 280 -25.43 -11.92 -8.76
N LEU A 281 -24.42 -12.72 -8.46
CA LEU A 281 -23.08 -12.22 -8.20
C LEU A 281 -22.44 -11.77 -9.52
N PRO A 282 -21.61 -10.73 -9.49
CA PRO A 282 -20.91 -10.29 -10.70
C PRO A 282 -19.95 -11.40 -11.17
N ASN A 283 -20.19 -11.94 -12.36
CA ASN A 283 -19.42 -13.05 -12.92
C ASN A 283 -18.59 -12.69 -14.17
N SER A 284 -18.58 -11.42 -14.57
CA SER A 284 -17.84 -10.98 -15.75
C SER A 284 -16.37 -10.63 -15.40
N GLN A 285 -15.44 -11.44 -15.93
CA GLN A 285 -14.00 -11.16 -15.84
C GLN A 285 -13.63 -9.87 -16.59
N GLN A 286 -14.31 -9.59 -17.69
CA GLN A 286 -14.08 -8.42 -18.52
C GLN A 286 -14.29 -7.11 -17.74
N TRP A 287 -15.18 -7.08 -16.74
CA TRP A 287 -15.44 -5.90 -15.93
C TRP A 287 -14.16 -5.33 -15.31
N PHE A 288 -13.24 -6.18 -14.86
CA PHE A 288 -12.01 -5.77 -14.16
C PHE A 288 -11.01 -5.02 -15.05
N VAL A 289 -11.11 -5.18 -16.35
CA VAL A 289 -10.19 -4.61 -17.34
C VAL A 289 -10.87 -3.71 -18.37
N ALA A 290 -12.22 -3.61 -18.35
CA ALA A 290 -13.00 -2.91 -19.37
C ALA A 290 -12.77 -1.39 -19.37
N LYS A 291 -12.66 -0.78 -18.19
CA LYS A 291 -12.47 0.66 -18.01
C LYS A 291 -11.14 0.93 -17.30
N PRO A 292 -10.47 2.08 -17.59
CA PRO A 292 -9.21 2.47 -16.94
C PRO A 292 -9.29 2.45 -15.41
N GLN A 293 -10.35 3.03 -14.84
CA GLN A 293 -10.56 3.07 -13.39
C GLN A 293 -10.82 1.67 -12.82
N HIS A 294 -11.68 0.84 -13.48
CA HIS A 294 -11.92 -0.54 -13.04
C HIS A 294 -10.59 -1.33 -13.00
N ARG A 295 -9.76 -1.17 -14.03
CA ARG A 295 -8.46 -1.82 -14.11
C ARG A 295 -7.52 -1.38 -12.97
N LEU A 296 -7.45 -0.09 -12.70
CA LEU A 296 -6.65 0.43 -11.58
C LEU A 296 -7.14 -0.12 -10.24
N HIS A 297 -8.42 0.03 -9.94
CA HIS A 297 -9.01 -0.44 -8.68
C HIS A 297 -8.82 -1.94 -8.48
N SER A 298 -9.02 -2.73 -9.53
CA SER A 298 -8.78 -4.18 -9.49
C SER A 298 -7.31 -4.50 -9.28
N THR A 299 -6.41 -3.75 -9.90
CA THR A 299 -4.96 -3.92 -9.74
C THR A 299 -4.52 -3.58 -8.33
N VAL A 300 -4.98 -2.47 -7.76
CA VAL A 300 -4.69 -2.07 -6.37
C VAL A 300 -5.15 -3.16 -5.40
N PHE A 301 -6.36 -3.68 -5.59
CA PHE A 301 -6.89 -4.75 -4.74
C PHE A 301 -6.01 -6.00 -4.77
N VAL A 302 -5.64 -6.47 -5.97
CA VAL A 302 -4.77 -7.64 -6.15
C VAL A 302 -3.36 -7.38 -5.60
N TRP A 303 -2.83 -6.20 -5.80
CA TRP A 303 -1.53 -5.79 -5.25
C TRP A 303 -1.50 -5.87 -3.71
N LEU A 304 -2.52 -5.33 -3.03
CA LEU A 304 -2.65 -5.40 -1.58
C LEU A 304 -2.85 -6.85 -1.10
N TYR A 305 -3.72 -7.61 -1.78
CA TYR A 305 -3.98 -9.01 -1.45
C TYR A 305 -2.70 -9.86 -1.49
N ARG A 306 -1.90 -9.73 -2.55
CA ARG A 306 -0.61 -10.42 -2.67
C ARG A 306 0.38 -10.00 -1.58
N ALA A 307 0.42 -8.71 -1.28
CA ALA A 307 1.29 -8.21 -0.22
C ALA A 307 0.94 -8.83 1.15
N ALA A 308 -0.36 -8.96 1.47
CA ALA A 308 -0.80 -9.63 2.69
C ALA A 308 -0.40 -11.12 2.72
N LEU A 309 -0.59 -11.85 1.61
CA LEU A 309 -0.14 -13.24 1.49
C LEU A 309 1.37 -13.38 1.71
N ASN A 310 2.17 -12.50 1.12
CA ASN A 310 3.62 -12.50 1.27
C ASN A 310 4.08 -12.18 2.71
N MET A 311 3.24 -11.52 3.48
CA MET A 311 3.47 -11.30 4.92
C MET A 311 2.95 -12.45 5.80
N GLY A 312 2.44 -13.52 5.19
CA GLY A 312 2.02 -14.75 5.87
C GLY A 312 0.52 -14.79 6.25
N ALA A 313 -0.29 -13.85 5.74
CA ALA A 313 -1.73 -13.90 5.91
C ALA A 313 -2.34 -15.08 5.12
N ASN A 314 -3.34 -15.75 5.68
CA ASN A 314 -4.15 -16.69 4.93
C ASN A 314 -5.19 -15.95 4.06
N THR A 315 -5.90 -16.67 3.19
CA THR A 315 -6.87 -16.09 2.23
C THR A 315 -7.91 -15.17 2.87
N PRO A 316 -8.66 -15.57 3.92
CA PRO A 316 -9.62 -14.67 4.56
C PRO A 316 -8.96 -13.46 5.20
N GLN A 317 -7.81 -13.63 5.86
CA GLN A 317 -7.05 -12.53 6.45
C GLN A 317 -6.60 -11.53 5.39
N ALA A 318 -6.05 -12.02 4.27
CA ALA A 318 -5.61 -11.19 3.17
C ALA A 318 -6.76 -10.41 2.53
N LEU A 319 -7.95 -11.02 2.36
CA LEU A 319 -9.13 -10.37 1.83
C LEU A 319 -9.65 -9.26 2.75
N ILE A 320 -9.74 -9.51 4.06
CA ILE A 320 -10.20 -8.52 5.06
C ILE A 320 -9.22 -7.34 5.11
N ALA A 321 -7.92 -7.62 5.26
CA ALA A 321 -6.91 -6.56 5.34
C ALA A 321 -6.86 -5.72 4.06
N THR A 322 -6.99 -6.38 2.91
CA THR A 322 -7.05 -5.69 1.61
C THR A 322 -8.27 -4.80 1.51
N ALA A 323 -9.46 -5.30 1.89
CA ALA A 323 -10.69 -4.52 1.83
C ALA A 323 -10.63 -3.30 2.76
N ASP A 324 -10.09 -3.48 3.98
CA ASP A 324 -9.92 -2.39 4.94
C ASP A 324 -9.01 -1.27 4.39
N LEU A 325 -7.83 -1.62 3.90
CA LEU A 325 -6.90 -0.61 3.39
C LEU A 325 -7.36 -0.02 2.06
N TYR A 326 -7.99 -0.82 1.18
CA TYR A 326 -8.57 -0.37 -0.07
C TYR A 326 -9.67 0.67 0.16
N SER A 327 -10.59 0.43 1.09
CA SER A 327 -11.64 1.40 1.42
C SER A 327 -11.09 2.69 2.02
N LYS A 328 -10.03 2.61 2.83
CA LYS A 328 -9.36 3.80 3.38
C LYS A 328 -8.61 4.61 2.32
N LEU A 329 -8.03 3.95 1.32
CA LEU A 329 -7.36 4.62 0.20
C LEU A 329 -8.36 5.35 -0.71
N PHE A 330 -9.47 4.68 -1.07
CA PHE A 330 -10.46 5.19 -2.02
C PHE A 330 -11.74 5.72 -1.33
N SER A 331 -11.66 6.19 -0.12
CA SER A 331 -12.82 6.60 0.68
C SER A 331 -13.81 7.46 -0.12
N GLY A 332 -15.03 6.94 -0.31
CA GLY A 332 -16.10 7.58 -1.09
C GLY A 332 -16.01 7.41 -2.61
N SER A 333 -14.98 6.74 -3.14
CA SER A 333 -14.81 6.45 -4.58
C SER A 333 -14.54 4.97 -4.88
N GLU A 334 -14.90 4.08 -3.96
CA GLU A 334 -14.69 2.64 -4.09
C GLU A 334 -15.52 2.07 -5.25
N LEU A 335 -14.86 1.49 -6.24
CA LEU A 335 -15.52 0.82 -7.37
C LEU A 335 -15.64 -0.69 -7.18
N LEU A 336 -14.80 -1.28 -6.33
CA LEU A 336 -14.71 -2.72 -6.15
C LEU A 336 -15.28 -3.11 -4.76
N THR A 337 -16.38 -3.87 -4.76
CA THR A 337 -16.90 -4.49 -3.54
C THR A 337 -16.06 -5.70 -3.15
N LEU A 338 -16.11 -6.11 -1.89
CA LEU A 338 -15.36 -7.29 -1.43
C LEU A 338 -15.82 -8.57 -2.12
N ASP A 339 -17.11 -8.71 -2.47
CA ASP A 339 -17.59 -9.83 -3.31
C ASP A 339 -16.83 -9.89 -4.65
N ARG A 340 -16.71 -8.75 -5.35
CA ARG A 340 -15.93 -8.68 -6.61
C ARG A 340 -14.45 -8.96 -6.37
N GLY A 341 -13.87 -8.46 -5.28
CA GLY A 341 -12.49 -8.74 -4.91
C GLY A 341 -12.24 -10.23 -4.66
N CYS A 342 -13.15 -10.89 -3.97
CA CYS A 342 -13.11 -12.34 -3.73
C CYS A 342 -13.15 -13.13 -5.04
N TYR A 343 -14.03 -12.76 -5.98
CA TYR A 343 -14.07 -13.37 -7.32
C TYR A 343 -12.80 -13.12 -8.12
N LEU A 344 -12.31 -11.90 -8.11
CA LEU A 344 -11.09 -11.53 -8.81
C LEU A 344 -9.90 -12.38 -8.35
N THR A 345 -9.67 -12.45 -7.04
CA THR A 345 -8.54 -13.22 -6.47
C THR A 345 -8.66 -14.70 -6.73
N ARG A 346 -9.91 -15.25 -6.67
CA ARG A 346 -10.19 -16.65 -6.99
C ARG A 346 -9.89 -16.95 -8.46
N TRP A 347 -10.35 -16.10 -9.39
CA TRP A 347 -10.10 -16.33 -10.82
C TRP A 347 -8.62 -16.22 -11.15
N MET A 348 -7.91 -15.24 -10.60
CA MET A 348 -6.47 -15.11 -10.85
C MET A 348 -5.63 -16.25 -10.24
N ALA A 349 -6.16 -16.95 -9.23
CA ALA A 349 -5.51 -18.15 -8.66
C ALA A 349 -5.80 -19.42 -9.48
N ALA A 350 -7.00 -19.52 -10.08
CA ALA A 350 -7.48 -20.72 -10.74
C ALA A 350 -7.34 -20.69 -12.28
N ASP A 351 -7.28 -19.48 -12.88
CA ASP A 351 -7.43 -19.30 -14.33
C ASP A 351 -6.43 -18.25 -14.84
N ASN A 352 -5.83 -18.51 -15.99
CA ASN A 352 -4.87 -17.61 -16.64
C ASN A 352 -5.52 -16.52 -17.51
N ARG A 353 -6.85 -16.40 -17.52
CA ARG A 353 -7.55 -15.38 -18.33
C ARG A 353 -7.30 -13.95 -17.87
N LEU A 354 -6.96 -13.76 -16.61
CA LEU A 354 -6.43 -12.52 -16.08
C LEU A 354 -4.98 -12.76 -15.60
N ALA A 355 -4.08 -11.94 -16.05
CA ALA A 355 -2.67 -12.03 -15.69
C ALA A 355 -2.17 -10.68 -15.17
N ILE A 356 -0.97 -10.66 -14.62
CA ILE A 356 -0.28 -9.43 -14.24
C ILE A 356 0.87 -9.22 -15.21
N ALA A 357 0.96 -8.00 -15.76
CA ALA A 357 2.04 -7.60 -16.66
C ALA A 357 2.58 -6.22 -16.30
N PRO A 358 3.89 -5.97 -16.48
CA PRO A 358 4.46 -4.65 -16.34
C PRO A 358 4.01 -3.73 -17.48
N CYS A 359 3.78 -2.47 -17.19
CA CYS A 359 3.60 -1.43 -18.19
C CYS A 359 4.93 -1.18 -18.92
N ARG A 360 4.91 -1.14 -20.25
CA ARG A 360 6.11 -0.89 -21.08
C ARG A 360 6.77 0.48 -20.82
N GLU A 361 6.02 1.46 -20.34
CA GLU A 361 6.49 2.83 -20.15
C GLU A 361 7.01 3.08 -18.73
N CYS A 362 6.24 2.66 -17.69
CA CYS A 362 6.58 2.97 -16.30
C CYS A 362 6.96 1.74 -15.45
N GLY A 363 6.86 0.53 -16.00
CA GLY A 363 7.17 -0.71 -15.30
C GLY A 363 6.15 -1.14 -14.24
N THR A 364 5.15 -0.31 -13.91
CA THR A 364 4.13 -0.66 -12.91
C THR A 364 3.31 -1.85 -13.38
N HIS A 365 3.12 -2.81 -12.50
CA HIS A 365 2.40 -4.05 -12.82
C HIS A 365 0.90 -3.85 -12.70
N TYR A 366 0.17 -4.26 -13.74
CA TYR A 366 -1.28 -4.16 -13.86
C TYR A 366 -1.91 -5.49 -14.26
N ILE A 367 -3.21 -5.63 -13.93
CA ILE A 367 -4.03 -6.72 -14.45
C ILE A 367 -4.27 -6.49 -15.95
N VAL A 368 -3.99 -7.52 -16.72
CA VAL A 368 -4.23 -7.57 -18.18
C VAL A 368 -5.15 -8.73 -18.54
N SER A 369 -5.90 -8.58 -19.61
CA SER A 369 -6.73 -9.65 -20.16
C SER A 369 -5.87 -10.62 -20.97
N ASN A 370 -6.06 -11.90 -20.73
CA ASN A 370 -5.49 -13.00 -21.52
C ASN A 370 -6.61 -13.90 -22.05
N ASN A 371 -7.78 -13.32 -22.35
CA ASN A 371 -8.94 -14.03 -22.83
C ASN A 371 -8.88 -14.15 -24.36
N GLU A 372 -9.41 -15.24 -24.92
CA GLU A 372 -9.46 -15.52 -26.36
C GLU A 372 -10.11 -14.38 -27.18
N SER A 373 -11.08 -13.67 -26.60
CA SER A 373 -11.72 -12.53 -27.24
C SER A 373 -10.90 -11.24 -27.26
N LYS A 374 -9.91 -11.11 -26.38
CA LYS A 374 -9.04 -9.94 -26.26
C LYS A 374 -7.74 -10.30 -25.55
N ILE A 375 -6.76 -10.71 -26.33
CA ILE A 375 -5.40 -10.93 -25.81
C ILE A 375 -4.69 -9.58 -25.80
N GLU A 376 -4.41 -9.07 -24.60
CA GLU A 376 -3.51 -7.93 -24.46
C GLU A 376 -2.07 -8.46 -24.40
N MET A 377 -1.32 -8.20 -25.46
CA MET A 377 0.09 -8.61 -25.51
C MET A 377 0.86 -7.94 -24.39
N ARG A 378 1.41 -8.73 -23.46
CA ARG A 378 2.16 -8.25 -22.30
C ARG A 378 3.29 -7.28 -22.69
N GLN A 379 3.90 -7.49 -23.84
CA GLN A 379 5.01 -6.67 -24.37
C GLN A 379 4.57 -5.27 -24.79
N ASN A 380 3.31 -5.09 -25.19
CA ASN A 380 2.76 -3.82 -25.70
C ASN A 380 1.81 -3.14 -24.74
N PHE A 381 1.68 -3.64 -23.51
CA PHE A 381 0.73 -3.10 -22.56
C PHE A 381 1.19 -1.75 -22.01
N SER A 382 0.35 -0.71 -22.18
CA SER A 382 0.47 0.60 -21.53
C SER A 382 -0.62 0.74 -20.47
N CYS A 383 -0.24 1.15 -19.27
CA CYS A 383 -1.18 1.26 -18.15
C CYS A 383 -2.07 2.52 -18.27
N PRO A 384 -3.22 2.56 -17.54
CA PRO A 384 -4.12 3.69 -17.58
C PRO A 384 -3.51 5.05 -17.20
N ALA A 385 -2.47 5.06 -16.36
CA ALA A 385 -1.78 6.29 -16.00
C ALA A 385 -0.94 6.82 -17.17
N CYS A 386 -0.12 5.97 -17.80
CA CYS A 386 0.71 6.36 -18.95
C CYS A 386 -0.11 6.75 -20.18
N THR A 387 -1.32 6.18 -20.33
CA THR A 387 -2.26 6.61 -21.40
C THR A 387 -3.10 7.83 -21.01
N HIS A 388 -2.82 8.49 -19.88
CA HIS A 388 -3.57 9.63 -19.34
C HIS A 388 -5.08 9.38 -19.17
N SER A 389 -5.48 8.12 -19.08
CA SER A 389 -6.89 7.73 -18.96
C SER A 389 -7.46 7.84 -17.54
N LEU A 390 -6.61 8.15 -16.55
CA LEU A 390 -7.00 8.40 -15.15
C LEU A 390 -7.24 9.88 -14.85
N ALA A 391 -6.77 10.79 -15.71
CA ALA A 391 -7.01 12.23 -15.53
C ALA A 391 -8.51 12.54 -15.64
N PRO A 392 -9.04 13.53 -14.89
CA PRO A 392 -10.40 13.96 -15.03
C PRO A 392 -10.62 14.46 -16.48
N ARG A 393 -11.67 13.95 -17.14
CA ARG A 393 -12.05 14.45 -18.46
C ARG A 393 -12.48 15.91 -18.30
N ASN A 394 -11.67 16.84 -18.78
CA ASN A 394 -12.01 18.28 -18.82
C ASN A 394 -13.24 18.46 -19.75
N ARG A 395 -14.45 18.43 -19.18
CA ARG A 395 -15.71 18.67 -19.92
C ARG A 395 -15.73 20.01 -20.64
N ASN A 396 -14.90 20.98 -20.20
CA ASN A 396 -14.87 22.34 -20.76
C ASN A 396 -14.02 22.50 -22.02
N ARG A 397 -13.17 21.51 -22.40
CA ARG A 397 -12.39 21.63 -23.63
C ARG A 397 -13.21 21.37 -24.90
N ASN A 398 -14.22 20.49 -24.80
CA ASN A 398 -15.10 20.19 -25.94
C ASN A 398 -16.19 21.25 -26.19
N GLN A 399 -16.52 22.11 -25.25
CA GLN A 399 -17.44 23.23 -25.49
C GLN A 399 -16.76 24.41 -26.18
N LYS A 400 -15.47 24.68 -25.88
CA LYS A 400 -14.74 25.76 -26.57
C LYS A 400 -14.36 25.43 -28.01
N GLN A 401 -14.22 24.15 -28.36
CA GLN A 401 -13.99 23.77 -29.77
C GLN A 401 -15.26 23.83 -30.61
N ARG A 402 -16.44 23.57 -30.05
CA ARG A 402 -17.73 23.68 -30.77
C ARG A 402 -18.20 25.12 -30.99
N HIS A 403 -17.74 26.09 -30.18
CA HIS A 403 -18.05 27.51 -30.39
C HIS A 403 -16.99 28.27 -31.20
N ALA A 404 -15.95 27.58 -31.69
CA ALA A 404 -14.94 28.16 -32.58
C ALA A 404 -15.15 27.69 -34.04
N GLU A 405 -16.10 26.77 -34.28
CA GLU A 405 -16.47 26.26 -35.61
C GLU A 405 -17.87 26.73 -36.07
N ASP A 406 -18.59 27.50 -35.25
CA ASP A 406 -19.78 28.28 -35.62
C ASP A 406 -19.41 29.80 -35.72
#